data_599440242dc4bf92bdb51d5c81d134c6
#
_entry.id   599440242dc4bf92bdb51d5c81d134c6
#
_cell.length_a   1.000
_cell.length_b   1.000
_cell.length_c   1.000
_cell.angle_alpha   90.00
_cell.angle_beta   90.00
_cell.angle_gamma   90.00
#
_symmetry.space_group_name_H-M   'P 1'
#
loop_
_entity.id
_entity.type
_entity.pdbx_description
1 polymer ?
#
loop_
_entity_poly.entity_id
_entity_poly.type
_entity_poly.pdbx_seq_one_letter_code
_entity_poly.pdbx_strand_id
1 'polypeptide(L)'
;MKKLSILILFLMSLSLAPTISSAATACPSIVNWDGVELKSGQIGRVLIQKPTTIYKNVNGTFEFSRVAQPGENYRVYANKSTYYHLGGGLIIQESSSILYQTPSKQKLDCAKSAPTTLTIGNTESSVKSKLGTSQNSVLNEFGTTTSIYHKNYSNFYAISLLNNKIASLYTKDKHYQVNGISITNTISQLESKLGKNYETTGNTYPIEVITYQLPKYEANFFIDVHNDNKISAILLVDYQLINKNPNLYPKPSSTLEASYETLLFELVNAERKVQGVSVLQNSSKIAAVAKKHSADMGKNNYFNHDNLKGESPFDRLANGGVQFRNAGENIAMGYTNPYFAHEALMNSLGHRKNIVSTAYTQLGVGAHFAKWTYGSIPYYTENFIKP
;
A
#
# COMPACT_ATOMS: atom_id res chain seq x y z
N MET A 1 -33.29 -83.77 14.42
CA MET A 1 -34.12 -82.64 13.98
C MET A 1 -33.51 -81.37 14.49
N LYS A 2 -32.72 -80.69 13.67
CA LYS A 2 -32.04 -79.43 14.03
C LYS A 2 -32.84 -78.25 13.47
N LYS A 3 -33.33 -77.39 14.34
CA LYS A 3 -34.03 -76.13 13.97
C LYS A 3 -33.04 -75.13 13.51
N LEU A 4 -33.18 -74.62 12.28
CA LEU A 4 -32.41 -73.59 11.69
C LEU A 4 -33.12 -72.22 11.99
N SER A 5 -32.52 -71.36 12.85
CA SER A 5 -33.04 -70.03 13.12
C SER A 5 -32.44 -69.08 12.10
N ILE A 6 -33.27 -68.47 11.25
CA ILE A 6 -32.88 -67.43 10.29
C ILE A 6 -32.91 -66.09 11.02
N LEU A 7 -31.73 -65.45 11.17
CA LEU A 7 -31.56 -64.09 11.67
C LEU A 7 -31.69 -63.11 10.50
N ILE A 8 -32.80 -62.37 10.45
CA ILE A 8 -32.99 -61.30 9.46
C ILE A 8 -32.30 -60.04 9.95
N LEU A 9 -31.18 -59.64 9.32
CA LEU A 9 -30.48 -58.41 9.57
C LEU A 9 -31.16 -57.27 8.81
N PHE A 10 -31.81 -56.35 9.52
CA PHE A 10 -32.37 -55.12 8.94
C PHE A 10 -31.23 -54.12 8.76
N LEU A 11 -30.75 -53.96 7.53
CA LEU A 11 -29.84 -52.85 7.18
C LEU A 11 -30.66 -51.58 7.04
N MET A 12 -30.59 -50.69 8.07
CA MET A 12 -31.02 -49.32 7.92
C MET A 12 -29.97 -48.56 7.09
N SER A 13 -30.26 -48.28 5.85
CA SER A 13 -29.50 -47.36 5.03
C SER A 13 -29.77 -45.91 5.49
N LEU A 14 -28.85 -45.35 6.25
CA LEU A 14 -28.84 -43.91 6.54
C LEU A 14 -28.45 -43.18 5.25
N SER A 15 -29.40 -42.60 4.55
CA SER A 15 -29.14 -41.67 3.45
C SER A 15 -28.68 -40.36 4.04
N LEU A 16 -27.35 -40.15 4.07
CA LEU A 16 -26.78 -38.84 4.27
C LEU A 16 -27.10 -37.98 3.01
N ALA A 17 -28.09 -37.10 3.11
CA ALA A 17 -28.28 -36.05 2.14
C ALA A 17 -27.04 -35.13 2.19
N PRO A 18 -26.43 -34.81 1.04
CA PRO A 18 -25.33 -33.84 1.04
C PRO A 18 -25.87 -32.49 1.48
N THR A 19 -25.40 -31.99 2.64
CA THR A 19 -25.59 -30.62 2.99
C THR A 19 -24.82 -29.75 1.99
N ILE A 20 -25.53 -29.17 1.03
CA ILE A 20 -24.99 -28.15 0.16
C ILE A 20 -24.68 -26.95 1.07
N SER A 21 -23.46 -26.89 1.56
CA SER A 21 -22.92 -25.66 2.15
C SER A 21 -22.87 -24.64 1.01
N SER A 22 -23.83 -23.72 1.00
CA SER A 22 -23.75 -22.52 0.17
C SER A 22 -22.49 -21.78 0.59
N ALA A 23 -21.40 -21.94 -0.19
CA ALA A 23 -20.22 -21.11 -0.02
C ALA A 23 -20.68 -19.65 -0.17
N ALA A 24 -20.64 -18.88 0.91
CA ALA A 24 -20.93 -17.46 0.87
C ALA A 24 -20.02 -16.84 -0.19
N THR A 25 -20.60 -16.35 -1.27
CA THR A 25 -19.85 -15.73 -2.37
C THR A 25 -19.06 -14.57 -1.79
N ALA A 26 -17.73 -14.65 -1.83
CA ALA A 26 -16.87 -13.60 -1.29
C ALA A 26 -17.20 -12.25 -1.95
N CYS A 27 -17.35 -11.21 -1.16
CA CYS A 27 -17.65 -9.89 -1.68
C CYS A 27 -16.48 -9.38 -2.53
N PRO A 28 -16.74 -8.84 -3.74
CA PRO A 28 -15.71 -8.22 -4.55
C PRO A 28 -15.16 -6.97 -3.85
N SER A 29 -13.87 -6.65 -4.09
CA SER A 29 -13.22 -5.45 -3.55
C SER A 29 -13.89 -4.15 -4.00
N ILE A 30 -14.52 -4.15 -5.18
CA ILE A 30 -15.36 -3.06 -5.71
C ILE A 30 -16.73 -3.65 -6.04
N VAL A 31 -17.75 -3.12 -5.41
CA VAL A 31 -19.14 -3.50 -5.70
C VAL A 31 -19.69 -2.55 -6.76
N ASN A 32 -19.96 -3.09 -7.95
CA ASN A 32 -20.58 -2.34 -9.03
C ASN A 32 -22.11 -2.53 -9.04
N TRP A 33 -22.83 -1.43 -9.25
CA TRP A 33 -24.25 -1.38 -9.47
C TRP A 33 -24.56 -0.57 -10.73
N ASP A 34 -25.07 -1.25 -11.76
CA ASP A 34 -25.35 -0.69 -13.09
C ASP A 34 -24.16 0.10 -13.69
N GLY A 35 -22.97 -0.53 -13.65
CA GLY A 35 -21.75 0.04 -14.20
C GLY A 35 -21.06 1.10 -13.34
N VAL A 36 -21.65 1.49 -12.20
CA VAL A 36 -21.09 2.49 -11.29
C VAL A 36 -20.72 1.85 -9.95
N GLU A 37 -19.57 2.22 -9.40
CA GLU A 37 -19.14 1.76 -8.08
C GLU A 37 -20.13 2.19 -6.99
N LEU A 38 -20.61 1.22 -6.21
CA LEU A 38 -21.42 1.45 -5.01
C LEU A 38 -20.52 1.87 -3.85
N LYS A 39 -20.69 3.09 -3.37
CA LYS A 39 -19.85 3.64 -2.29
C LYS A 39 -20.28 3.12 -0.92
N SER A 40 -19.31 3.01 0.00
CA SER A 40 -19.58 2.64 1.38
C SER A 40 -20.63 3.58 2.02
N GLY A 41 -21.62 2.99 2.69
CA GLY A 41 -22.73 3.73 3.27
C GLY A 41 -23.82 4.18 2.29
N GLN A 42 -23.63 4.03 0.98
CA GLN A 42 -24.67 4.27 -0.02
C GLN A 42 -25.77 3.22 0.10
N ILE A 43 -27.01 3.65 0.21
CA ILE A 43 -28.20 2.77 0.31
C ILE A 43 -29.03 2.73 -0.98
N GLY A 44 -28.80 3.68 -1.91
CA GLY A 44 -29.54 3.78 -3.15
C GLY A 44 -29.07 4.93 -4.03
N ARG A 45 -29.87 5.25 -5.04
CA ARG A 45 -29.73 6.46 -5.87
C ARG A 45 -31.10 7.07 -6.18
N VAL A 46 -31.08 8.36 -6.44
CA VAL A 46 -32.23 9.12 -6.99
C VAL A 46 -31.91 9.50 -8.42
N LEU A 47 -32.80 9.18 -9.34
CA LEU A 47 -32.79 9.64 -10.73
C LEU A 47 -33.79 10.78 -10.87
N ILE A 48 -33.36 11.91 -11.44
CA ILE A 48 -34.21 13.08 -11.66
C ILE A 48 -35.03 12.85 -12.94
N GLN A 49 -36.35 12.89 -12.82
CA GLN A 49 -37.30 12.75 -13.95
C GLN A 49 -37.85 14.08 -14.39
N LYS A 50 -38.02 15.04 -13.49
CA LYS A 50 -38.45 16.42 -13.75
C LYS A 50 -37.58 17.38 -12.95
N PRO A 51 -37.43 18.66 -13.37
CA PRO A 51 -36.66 19.63 -12.60
C PRO A 51 -37.09 19.66 -11.14
N THR A 52 -36.12 19.49 -10.21
CA THR A 52 -36.38 19.30 -8.78
C THR A 52 -35.34 20.04 -7.96
N THR A 53 -35.80 20.71 -6.91
CA THR A 53 -34.90 21.46 -6.02
C THR A 53 -34.09 20.55 -5.13
N ILE A 54 -32.78 20.79 -5.07
CA ILE A 54 -31.86 20.25 -4.07
C ILE A 54 -31.63 21.31 -3.02
N TYR A 55 -31.70 20.90 -1.75
CA TYR A 55 -31.44 21.74 -0.59
C TYR A 55 -30.14 21.33 0.09
N LYS A 56 -29.57 22.25 0.86
CA LYS A 56 -28.47 21.99 1.79
C LYS A 56 -28.99 22.05 3.22
N ASN A 57 -28.71 21.06 4.02
CA ASN A 57 -29.04 21.11 5.44
C ASN A 57 -27.91 21.87 6.18
N VAL A 58 -28.26 23.03 6.71
CA VAL A 58 -27.38 23.89 7.53
C VAL A 58 -28.02 23.99 8.92
N ASN A 59 -27.42 23.30 9.89
CA ASN A 59 -27.88 23.28 11.28
C ASN A 59 -29.37 22.95 11.47
N GLY A 60 -29.90 22.02 10.65
CA GLY A 60 -31.31 21.62 10.72
C GLY A 60 -32.27 22.43 9.81
N THR A 61 -31.79 23.52 9.21
CA THR A 61 -32.54 24.33 8.25
C THR A 61 -32.20 23.92 6.82
N PHE A 62 -33.22 23.86 5.96
CA PHE A 62 -33.05 23.50 4.55
C PHE A 62 -32.94 24.75 3.69
N GLU A 63 -31.74 25.05 3.24
CA GLU A 63 -31.46 26.18 2.36
C GLU A 63 -31.42 25.72 0.89
N PHE A 64 -31.94 26.58 -0.03
CA PHE A 64 -31.87 26.32 -1.46
C PHE A 64 -30.38 26.14 -1.89
N SER A 65 -30.12 25.06 -2.61
CA SER A 65 -28.79 24.80 -3.19
C SER A 65 -28.78 25.00 -4.71
N ARG A 66 -29.61 24.23 -5.41
CA ARG A 66 -29.79 24.32 -6.86
C ARG A 66 -31.02 23.55 -7.35
N VAL A 67 -31.34 23.69 -8.62
CA VAL A 67 -32.30 22.83 -9.31
C VAL A 67 -31.56 21.74 -10.08
N ALA A 68 -31.87 20.49 -9.78
CA ALA A 68 -31.41 19.33 -10.54
C ALA A 68 -32.28 19.14 -11.78
N GLN A 69 -31.65 18.73 -12.89
CA GLN A 69 -32.30 18.56 -14.19
C GLN A 69 -32.60 17.08 -14.49
N PRO A 70 -33.57 16.77 -15.35
CA PRO A 70 -33.87 15.40 -15.77
C PRO A 70 -32.61 14.70 -16.33
N GLY A 71 -32.42 13.43 -15.97
CA GLY A 71 -31.25 12.62 -16.32
C GLY A 71 -30.09 12.69 -15.32
N GLU A 72 -30.07 13.70 -14.42
CA GLU A 72 -29.08 13.69 -13.33
C GLU A 72 -29.40 12.57 -12.35
N ASN A 73 -28.34 11.99 -11.74
CA ASN A 73 -28.50 11.00 -10.70
C ASN A 73 -27.61 11.31 -9.47
N TYR A 74 -28.09 10.93 -8.30
CA TYR A 74 -27.44 11.22 -7.02
C TYR A 74 -27.39 9.99 -6.13
N ARG A 75 -26.26 9.74 -5.49
CA ARG A 75 -26.13 8.71 -4.47
C ARG A 75 -26.94 9.08 -3.24
N VAL A 76 -27.66 8.12 -2.66
CA VAL A 76 -28.42 8.26 -1.42
C VAL A 76 -27.73 7.53 -0.29
N TYR A 77 -27.48 8.21 0.83
CA TYR A 77 -26.82 7.68 2.01
C TYR A 77 -27.74 7.50 3.21
N ALA A 78 -28.88 8.17 3.22
CA ALA A 78 -29.96 7.92 4.18
C ALA A 78 -31.32 8.27 3.54
N ASN A 79 -32.33 7.50 3.92
CA ASN A 79 -33.73 7.76 3.61
C ASN A 79 -34.44 8.16 4.93
N LYS A 80 -35.00 9.34 4.94
CA LYS A 80 -35.90 9.83 5.98
C LYS A 80 -37.26 9.99 5.36
N SER A 81 -38.32 9.74 6.08
CA SER A 81 -39.68 9.55 5.62
C SER A 81 -40.17 10.52 4.52
N THR A 82 -39.59 11.69 4.35
CA THR A 82 -39.99 12.72 3.39
C THR A 82 -38.85 13.23 2.49
N TYR A 83 -37.61 12.79 2.72
CA TYR A 83 -36.45 13.23 1.95
C TYR A 83 -35.29 12.26 1.98
N TYR A 84 -34.41 12.35 0.97
CA TYR A 84 -33.20 11.56 0.82
C TYR A 84 -31.96 12.41 1.08
N HIS A 85 -31.00 11.88 1.83
CA HIS A 85 -29.69 12.47 2.00
C HIS A 85 -28.76 12.04 0.84
N LEU A 86 -28.23 13.03 0.10
CA LEU A 86 -27.42 12.81 -1.11
C LEU A 86 -25.92 12.84 -0.84
N GLY A 87 -25.49 13.05 0.41
CA GLY A 87 -24.09 13.28 0.77
C GLY A 87 -23.73 14.77 0.73
N GLY A 88 -22.61 15.14 1.42
CA GLY A 88 -22.15 16.54 1.49
C GLY A 88 -23.16 17.52 2.14
N GLY A 89 -24.10 17.04 2.93
CA GLY A 89 -25.17 17.85 3.53
C GLY A 89 -26.33 18.18 2.57
N LEU A 90 -26.31 17.63 1.36
CA LEU A 90 -27.39 17.83 0.39
C LEU A 90 -28.55 16.89 0.65
N ILE A 91 -29.74 17.38 0.40
CA ILE A 91 -31.00 16.62 0.50
C ILE A 91 -31.91 16.91 -0.70
N ILE A 92 -32.81 15.97 -1.00
CA ILE A 92 -33.87 16.11 -1.98
C ILE A 92 -35.16 15.54 -1.38
N GLN A 93 -36.28 16.25 -1.58
CA GLN A 93 -37.59 15.78 -1.10
C GLN A 93 -38.10 14.64 -1.97
N GLU A 94 -38.76 13.68 -1.34
CA GLU A 94 -39.50 12.64 -2.04
C GLU A 94 -40.67 13.24 -2.81
N SER A 95 -40.75 12.95 -4.10
CA SER A 95 -41.79 13.46 -4.99
C SER A 95 -41.91 12.60 -6.25
N SER A 96 -42.97 12.80 -7.02
CA SER A 96 -43.15 12.18 -8.35
C SER A 96 -42.14 12.67 -9.40
N SER A 97 -41.33 13.66 -9.09
CA SER A 97 -40.29 14.19 -9.96
C SER A 97 -38.98 13.40 -9.89
N ILE A 98 -38.87 12.42 -9.00
CA ILE A 98 -37.67 11.59 -8.79
C ILE A 98 -38.04 10.11 -8.78
N LEU A 99 -37.09 9.28 -9.18
CA LEU A 99 -37.16 7.81 -9.06
C LEU A 99 -36.07 7.34 -8.11
N TYR A 100 -36.47 6.81 -6.96
CA TYR A 100 -35.56 6.18 -6.03
C TYR A 100 -35.32 4.70 -6.38
N GLN A 101 -34.07 4.27 -6.40
CA GLN A 101 -33.67 2.90 -6.68
C GLN A 101 -32.71 2.39 -5.61
N THR A 102 -32.81 1.09 -5.27
CA THR A 102 -31.92 0.42 -4.31
C THR A 102 -31.18 -0.74 -4.97
N PRO A 103 -29.90 -0.97 -4.64
CA PRO A 103 -29.21 -2.20 -5.01
C PRO A 103 -29.81 -3.41 -4.30
N SER A 104 -29.48 -4.62 -4.75
CA SER A 104 -29.82 -5.83 -4.00
C SER A 104 -29.20 -5.82 -2.60
N LYS A 105 -29.86 -6.49 -1.64
CA LYS A 105 -29.35 -6.62 -0.27
C LYS A 105 -27.91 -7.14 -0.25
N GLN A 106 -27.59 -8.16 -1.07
CA GLN A 106 -26.25 -8.71 -1.18
C GLN A 106 -25.24 -7.65 -1.62
N LYS A 107 -25.55 -6.81 -2.62
CA LYS A 107 -24.68 -5.70 -3.04
C LYS A 107 -24.49 -4.67 -1.94
N LEU A 108 -25.56 -4.33 -1.21
CA LEU A 108 -25.47 -3.42 -0.07
C LEU A 108 -24.61 -3.97 1.08
N ASP A 109 -24.76 -5.25 1.39
CA ASP A 109 -23.98 -5.91 2.44
C ASP A 109 -22.51 -5.99 2.01
N CYS A 110 -22.22 -6.31 0.75
CA CYS A 110 -20.87 -6.27 0.20
C CYS A 110 -20.28 -4.85 0.20
N ALA A 111 -21.04 -3.83 -0.14
CA ALA A 111 -20.57 -2.44 -0.12
C ALA A 111 -20.30 -1.91 1.30
N LYS A 112 -21.03 -2.41 2.31
CA LYS A 112 -20.76 -2.12 3.73
C LYS A 112 -19.48 -2.81 4.22
N SER A 113 -19.23 -4.03 3.74
CA SER A 113 -18.07 -4.83 4.08
C SER A 113 -16.87 -4.59 3.15
N ALA A 114 -17.09 -3.92 1.99
CA ALA A 114 -16.00 -3.53 1.11
C ALA A 114 -15.03 -2.63 1.88
N PRO A 115 -13.76 -2.99 2.01
CA PRO A 115 -12.81 -2.17 2.73
C PRO A 115 -12.72 -0.81 2.03
N THR A 116 -13.06 0.26 2.73
CA THR A 116 -12.80 1.62 2.23
C THR A 116 -11.33 1.70 1.88
N THR A 117 -11.01 1.92 0.61
CA THR A 117 -9.62 2.08 0.21
C THR A 117 -9.04 3.28 0.93
N LEU A 118 -7.98 3.08 1.71
CA LEU A 118 -7.29 4.18 2.36
C LEU A 118 -6.66 5.08 1.29
N THR A 119 -6.82 6.38 1.45
CA THR A 119 -6.22 7.37 0.55
C THR A 119 -5.90 8.66 1.30
N ILE A 120 -5.17 9.55 0.66
CA ILE A 120 -4.83 10.87 1.22
C ILE A 120 -6.09 11.58 1.73
N GLY A 121 -6.00 12.11 2.94
CA GLY A 121 -7.09 12.82 3.62
C GLY A 121 -8.05 11.94 4.42
N ASN A 122 -7.98 10.60 4.35
CA ASN A 122 -8.73 9.74 5.27
C ASN A 122 -8.24 9.91 6.71
N THR A 123 -9.12 9.71 7.68
CA THR A 123 -8.82 9.94 9.09
C THR A 123 -8.00 8.82 9.71
N GLU A 124 -7.29 9.11 10.81
CA GLU A 124 -6.61 8.10 11.62
C GLU A 124 -7.57 6.98 12.07
N SER A 125 -8.81 7.31 12.40
CA SER A 125 -9.82 6.30 12.77
C SER A 125 -10.11 5.31 11.63
N SER A 126 -10.10 5.78 10.37
CA SER A 126 -10.23 4.91 9.19
C SER A 126 -9.02 3.96 9.05
N VAL A 127 -7.81 4.45 9.34
CA VAL A 127 -6.60 3.61 9.36
C VAL A 127 -6.69 2.54 10.44
N LYS A 128 -7.01 2.93 11.68
CA LYS A 128 -7.16 2.01 12.81
C LYS A 128 -8.24 0.96 12.58
N SER A 129 -9.38 1.38 12.01
CA SER A 129 -10.49 0.47 11.69
C SER A 129 -10.09 -0.58 10.63
N LYS A 130 -9.27 -0.20 9.64
CA LYS A 130 -8.87 -1.08 8.54
C LYS A 130 -7.65 -1.93 8.85
N LEU A 131 -6.62 -1.34 9.43
CA LEU A 131 -5.31 -1.96 9.59
C LEU A 131 -4.99 -2.39 11.03
N GLY A 132 -5.78 -1.92 12.01
CA GLY A 132 -5.53 -2.19 13.42
C GLY A 132 -4.36 -1.38 13.98
N THR A 133 -3.55 -2.01 14.83
CA THR A 133 -2.36 -1.41 15.45
C THR A 133 -1.14 -1.57 14.54
N SER A 134 -0.32 -0.52 14.45
CA SER A 134 0.95 -0.56 13.74
C SER A 134 1.94 -1.50 14.43
N GLN A 135 2.74 -2.21 13.64
CA GLN A 135 3.80 -3.08 14.12
C GLN A 135 5.07 -2.29 14.46
N ASN A 136 5.29 -1.19 13.72
CA ASN A 136 6.47 -0.34 13.89
C ASN A 136 6.15 1.11 13.55
N SER A 137 7.05 2.02 13.90
CA SER A 137 6.99 3.41 13.46
C SER A 137 8.39 3.99 13.30
N VAL A 138 8.56 4.85 12.29
CA VAL A 138 9.83 5.43 11.87
C VAL A 138 9.67 6.91 11.57
N LEU A 139 10.75 7.68 11.64
CA LEU A 139 10.81 9.05 11.13
C LEU A 139 10.97 9.00 9.61
N ASN A 140 10.27 9.88 8.89
CA ASN A 140 10.40 10.01 7.44
C ASN A 140 11.17 11.28 7.03
N GLU A 141 11.38 11.44 5.73
CA GLU A 141 12.09 12.56 5.10
C GLU A 141 11.45 13.93 5.36
N PHE A 142 10.18 13.97 5.72
CA PHE A 142 9.43 15.18 6.01
C PHE A 142 9.47 15.56 7.50
N GLY A 143 10.22 14.81 8.33
CA GLY A 143 10.29 15.03 9.79
C GLY A 143 9.01 14.63 10.52
N THR A 144 8.19 13.74 9.93
CA THR A 144 6.98 13.20 10.56
C THR A 144 7.10 11.69 10.78
N THR A 145 6.25 11.14 11.63
CA THR A 145 6.23 9.70 11.89
C THR A 145 5.46 8.95 10.80
N THR A 146 6.05 7.88 10.29
CA THR A 146 5.40 6.87 9.46
C THR A 146 5.13 5.64 10.30
N SER A 147 3.88 5.23 10.40
CA SER A 147 3.46 3.98 11.06
C SER A 147 3.40 2.85 10.04
N ILE A 148 3.95 1.69 10.40
CA ILE A 148 4.05 0.51 9.52
C ILE A 148 3.03 -0.53 9.96
N TYR A 149 2.23 -1.01 9.00
CA TYR A 149 1.16 -1.97 9.22
C TYR A 149 1.32 -3.17 8.29
N HIS A 150 1.27 -4.37 8.84
CA HIS A 150 1.24 -5.60 8.08
C HIS A 150 0.78 -6.78 8.95
N LYS A 151 0.34 -7.86 8.33
CA LYS A 151 0.11 -9.14 8.99
C LYS A 151 1.18 -10.12 8.53
N ASN A 152 2.25 -10.28 9.31
CA ASN A 152 3.42 -11.06 8.90
C ASN A 152 3.89 -10.68 7.48
N TYR A 153 4.09 -9.38 7.28
CA TYR A 153 4.49 -8.73 6.01
C TYR A 153 3.49 -8.87 4.84
N SER A 154 2.36 -9.55 5.02
CA SER A 154 1.25 -9.49 4.05
C SER A 154 0.47 -8.19 4.21
N ASN A 155 -0.06 -7.66 3.10
CA ASN A 155 -0.84 -6.42 3.08
C ASN A 155 -0.07 -5.27 3.74
N PHE A 156 1.13 -5.01 3.24
CA PHE A 156 2.05 -4.01 3.79
C PHE A 156 1.58 -2.59 3.49
N TYR A 157 1.52 -1.76 4.54
CA TYR A 157 1.26 -0.33 4.46
C TYR A 157 2.25 0.43 5.34
N ALA A 158 2.74 1.57 4.84
CA ALA A 158 3.46 2.57 5.61
C ALA A 158 2.72 3.90 5.46
N ILE A 159 2.23 4.45 6.57
CA ILE A 159 1.29 5.59 6.57
C ILE A 159 1.79 6.69 7.50
N SER A 160 1.87 7.91 6.97
CA SER A 160 2.10 9.11 7.77
C SER A 160 0.84 9.92 7.89
N LEU A 161 0.63 10.50 9.07
CA LEU A 161 -0.51 11.38 9.33
C LEU A 161 -0.04 12.84 9.49
N LEU A 162 -0.86 13.75 8.96
CA LEU A 162 -0.77 15.19 9.23
C LEU A 162 -2.16 15.67 9.65
N ASN A 163 -2.26 16.33 10.80
CA ASN A 163 -3.55 16.77 11.36
C ASN A 163 -4.60 15.64 11.44
N ASN A 164 -4.18 14.46 11.91
CA ASN A 164 -5.01 13.24 12.04
C ASN A 164 -5.60 12.72 10.71
N LYS A 165 -5.00 13.08 9.58
CA LYS A 165 -5.39 12.60 8.23
C LYS A 165 -4.18 12.00 7.54
N ILE A 166 -4.41 10.99 6.69
CA ILE A 166 -3.36 10.39 5.87
C ILE A 166 -2.75 11.47 4.98
N ALA A 167 -1.45 11.68 5.14
CA ALA A 167 -0.65 12.60 4.35
C ALA A 167 0.40 11.87 3.49
N SER A 168 0.78 10.64 3.85
CA SER A 168 1.55 9.74 2.99
C SER A 168 1.06 8.33 3.17
N LEU A 169 1.04 7.55 2.08
CA LEU A 169 0.68 6.14 2.08
C LEU A 169 1.52 5.41 1.04
N TYR A 170 2.35 4.48 1.50
CA TYR A 170 3.01 3.48 0.64
C TYR A 170 2.38 2.12 0.89
N THR A 171 2.23 1.32 -0.19
CA THR A 171 1.70 -0.04 -0.07
C THR A 171 2.18 -0.97 -1.18
N LYS A 172 2.33 -2.25 -0.81
CA LYS A 172 2.51 -3.42 -1.70
C LYS A 172 1.31 -4.38 -1.64
N ASP A 173 0.18 -3.94 -1.07
CA ASP A 173 -1.03 -4.77 -1.00
C ASP A 173 -1.67 -4.91 -2.38
N LYS A 174 -1.62 -6.10 -2.97
CA LYS A 174 -2.20 -6.41 -4.29
C LYS A 174 -3.70 -6.12 -4.42
N HIS A 175 -4.41 -5.98 -3.29
CA HIS A 175 -5.83 -5.62 -3.25
C HIS A 175 -6.07 -4.12 -3.14
N TYR A 176 -5.00 -3.33 -3.00
CA TYR A 176 -5.10 -1.87 -2.94
C TYR A 176 -5.46 -1.29 -4.31
N GLN A 177 -6.35 -0.31 -4.30
CA GLN A 177 -6.70 0.45 -5.49
C GLN A 177 -6.83 1.95 -5.16
N VAL A 178 -6.34 2.79 -6.06
CA VAL A 178 -6.53 4.24 -6.02
C VAL A 178 -6.87 4.75 -7.41
N ASN A 179 -7.90 5.58 -7.53
CA ASN A 179 -8.39 6.11 -8.81
C ASN A 179 -8.64 5.01 -9.89
N GLY A 180 -9.04 3.81 -9.44
CA GLY A 180 -9.26 2.65 -10.31
C GLY A 180 -7.97 1.97 -10.80
N ILE A 181 -6.79 2.36 -10.28
CA ILE A 181 -5.50 1.72 -10.51
C ILE A 181 -5.20 0.77 -9.36
N SER A 182 -4.81 -0.45 -9.66
CA SER A 182 -4.33 -1.44 -8.70
C SER A 182 -2.86 -1.76 -8.90
N ILE A 183 -2.22 -2.26 -7.84
CA ILE A 183 -0.97 -2.99 -7.97
C ILE A 183 -1.23 -4.16 -8.92
N THR A 184 -0.30 -4.45 -9.83
CA THR A 184 -0.42 -5.39 -10.96
C THR A 184 -1.03 -4.82 -12.25
N ASN A 185 -1.55 -3.59 -12.27
CA ASN A 185 -1.86 -2.94 -13.54
C ASN A 185 -0.57 -2.67 -14.34
N THR A 186 -0.69 -2.74 -15.67
CA THR A 186 0.40 -2.35 -16.59
C THR A 186 0.46 -0.85 -16.78
N ILE A 187 1.56 -0.34 -17.34
CA ILE A 187 1.70 1.07 -17.71
C ILE A 187 0.56 1.52 -18.64
N SER A 188 0.21 0.70 -19.65
CA SER A 188 -0.89 1.01 -20.57
C SER A 188 -2.24 1.14 -19.87
N GLN A 189 -2.50 0.31 -18.85
CA GLN A 189 -3.70 0.41 -18.03
C GLN A 189 -3.70 1.66 -17.13
N LEU A 190 -2.53 2.03 -16.60
CA LEU A 190 -2.34 3.28 -15.86
C LEU A 190 -2.62 4.49 -16.75
N GLU A 191 -2.00 4.55 -17.93
CA GLU A 191 -2.19 5.63 -18.92
C GLU A 191 -3.65 5.74 -19.40
N SER A 192 -4.33 4.60 -19.59
CA SER A 192 -5.75 4.62 -20.04
C SER A 192 -6.69 5.28 -19.02
N LYS A 193 -6.29 5.33 -17.73
CA LYS A 193 -7.10 5.88 -16.64
C LYS A 193 -6.69 7.29 -16.22
N LEU A 194 -5.40 7.59 -16.21
CA LEU A 194 -4.86 8.87 -15.74
C LEU A 194 -4.30 9.75 -16.85
N GLY A 195 -4.25 9.24 -18.09
CA GLY A 195 -3.64 9.94 -19.22
C GLY A 195 -2.11 9.79 -19.23
N LYS A 196 -1.45 10.53 -20.15
CA LYS A 196 0.01 10.48 -20.35
C LYS A 196 0.75 11.71 -19.80
N ASN A 197 0.08 12.53 -18.99
CA ASN A 197 0.71 13.69 -18.36
C ASN A 197 1.33 13.27 -17.02
N TYR A 198 2.51 12.66 -17.09
CA TYR A 198 3.29 12.18 -15.94
C TYR A 198 4.78 12.45 -16.13
N GLU A 199 5.52 12.37 -15.02
CA GLU A 199 6.97 12.38 -15.01
C GLU A 199 7.51 10.97 -14.78
N THR A 200 8.74 10.68 -15.25
CA THR A 200 9.44 9.43 -14.98
C THR A 200 10.76 9.70 -14.29
N THR A 201 11.17 8.81 -13.39
CA THR A 201 12.52 8.86 -12.85
C THR A 201 13.51 8.39 -13.92
N GLY A 202 14.35 9.35 -14.35
CA GLY A 202 15.33 9.14 -15.43
C GLY A 202 14.75 9.28 -16.84
N ASN A 203 15.58 9.77 -17.76
CA ASN A 203 15.24 9.92 -19.17
C ASN A 203 15.55 8.65 -19.97
N THR A 204 15.83 7.54 -19.31
CA THR A 204 16.28 6.30 -19.94
C THR A 204 15.31 5.14 -19.65
N TYR A 205 15.05 4.35 -20.69
CA TYR A 205 14.33 3.08 -20.58
C TYR A 205 15.22 2.03 -19.86
N PRO A 206 14.71 1.18 -18.98
CA PRO A 206 13.29 1.00 -18.63
C PRO A 206 12.75 2.05 -17.64
N ILE A 207 11.45 2.33 -17.72
CA ILE A 207 10.74 3.20 -16.78
C ILE A 207 10.58 2.44 -15.45
N GLU A 208 11.14 2.99 -14.38
CA GLU A 208 11.08 2.37 -13.05
C GLU A 208 10.02 3.02 -12.13
N VAL A 209 9.76 4.31 -12.30
CA VAL A 209 8.73 5.04 -11.55
C VAL A 209 7.98 5.97 -12.49
N ILE A 210 6.66 6.00 -12.35
CA ILE A 210 5.76 6.95 -13.02
C ILE A 210 5.11 7.81 -11.94
N THR A 211 5.29 9.12 -12.04
CA THR A 211 4.79 10.11 -11.08
C THR A 211 3.71 10.97 -11.70
N TYR A 212 2.52 10.97 -11.10
CA TYR A 212 1.42 11.87 -11.45
C TYR A 212 1.25 12.97 -10.41
N GLN A 213 1.16 14.20 -10.89
CA GLN A 213 0.77 15.35 -10.07
C GLN A 213 -0.77 15.43 -10.07
N LEU A 214 -1.40 14.88 -9.04
CA LEU A 214 -2.86 14.90 -8.87
C LEU A 214 -3.29 16.12 -8.03
N PRO A 215 -4.57 16.55 -8.04
CA PRO A 215 -4.97 17.83 -7.43
C PRO A 215 -4.61 18.04 -5.95
N LYS A 216 -4.41 16.97 -5.17
CA LYS A 216 -4.14 17.03 -3.73
C LYS A 216 -2.84 16.36 -3.32
N TYR A 217 -2.29 15.50 -4.13
CA TYR A 217 -1.13 14.67 -3.79
C TYR A 217 -0.38 14.23 -5.03
N GLU A 218 0.88 13.96 -4.85
CA GLU A 218 1.71 13.25 -5.79
C GLU A 218 1.48 11.75 -5.66
N ALA A 219 1.34 11.06 -6.80
CA ALA A 219 1.17 9.61 -6.85
C ALA A 219 2.32 8.97 -7.63
N ASN A 220 3.16 8.20 -6.94
CA ASN A 220 4.28 7.48 -7.49
C ASN A 220 3.89 6.00 -7.67
N PHE A 221 3.94 5.52 -8.91
CA PHE A 221 3.70 4.14 -9.28
C PHE A 221 5.04 3.48 -9.61
N PHE A 222 5.50 2.58 -8.76
CA PHE A 222 6.72 1.83 -8.98
C PHE A 222 6.45 0.68 -9.94
N ILE A 223 7.32 0.52 -10.91
CA ILE A 223 7.17 -0.46 -12.00
C ILE A 223 8.19 -1.57 -11.81
N ASP A 224 7.74 -2.82 -11.76
CA ASP A 224 8.62 -3.99 -11.81
C ASP A 224 8.96 -4.33 -13.26
N VAL A 225 10.15 -3.91 -13.70
CA VAL A 225 10.63 -4.12 -15.08
C VAL A 225 10.89 -5.60 -15.41
N HIS A 226 10.91 -6.47 -14.41
CA HIS A 226 11.09 -7.91 -14.54
C HIS A 226 9.78 -8.70 -14.44
N ASN A 227 8.63 -7.99 -14.32
CA ASN A 227 7.30 -8.59 -14.24
C ASN A 227 6.32 -7.88 -15.18
N ASP A 228 6.57 -7.96 -16.48
CA ASP A 228 5.75 -7.37 -17.54
C ASP A 228 5.49 -5.87 -17.37
N ASN A 229 6.40 -5.12 -16.76
CA ASN A 229 6.25 -3.70 -16.45
C ASN A 229 4.94 -3.40 -15.69
N LYS A 230 4.60 -4.25 -14.73
CA LYS A 230 3.45 -4.05 -13.84
C LYS A 230 3.81 -3.17 -12.65
N ILE A 231 2.82 -2.48 -12.13
CA ILE A 231 2.95 -1.73 -10.88
C ILE A 231 3.25 -2.73 -9.75
N SER A 232 4.35 -2.51 -9.01
CA SER A 232 4.80 -3.32 -7.86
C SER A 232 4.44 -2.69 -6.51
N ALA A 233 4.37 -1.36 -6.46
CA ALA A 233 4.03 -0.59 -5.28
C ALA A 233 3.43 0.76 -5.67
N ILE A 234 2.75 1.41 -4.72
CA ILE A 234 2.16 2.74 -4.88
C ILE A 234 2.55 3.59 -3.66
N LEU A 235 3.07 4.80 -3.91
CA LEU A 235 3.32 5.81 -2.89
C LEU A 235 2.52 7.08 -3.21
N LEU A 236 1.65 7.49 -2.31
CA LEU A 236 0.91 8.75 -2.36
C LEU A 236 1.47 9.72 -1.33
N VAL A 237 1.70 10.98 -1.70
CA VAL A 237 2.22 12.01 -0.79
C VAL A 237 1.45 13.31 -0.98
N ASP A 238 0.79 13.79 0.09
CA ASP A 238 0.08 15.06 0.13
C ASP A 238 1.05 16.24 -0.06
N TYR A 239 0.70 17.21 -0.89
CA TYR A 239 1.52 18.42 -1.10
C TYR A 239 1.76 19.22 0.20
N GLN A 240 0.83 19.17 1.17
CA GLN A 240 1.06 19.79 2.47
C GLN A 240 2.22 19.13 3.23
N LEU A 241 2.46 17.84 3.02
CA LEU A 241 3.59 17.12 3.60
C LEU A 241 4.88 17.43 2.85
N ILE A 242 4.86 17.42 1.51
CA ILE A 242 6.00 17.80 0.66
C ILE A 242 6.48 19.22 1.01
N ASN A 243 5.56 20.17 1.16
CA ASN A 243 5.88 21.56 1.49
C ASN A 243 6.50 21.76 2.88
N LYS A 244 6.44 20.78 3.78
CA LYS A 244 7.16 20.82 5.06
C LYS A 244 8.67 20.69 4.90
N ASN A 245 9.12 19.96 3.88
CA ASN A 245 10.52 19.86 3.53
C ASN A 245 10.68 19.99 2.02
N PRO A 246 10.78 21.22 1.50
CA PRO A 246 10.90 21.47 0.07
C PRO A 246 12.28 21.09 -0.51
N ASN A 247 13.23 20.69 0.35
CA ASN A 247 14.53 20.24 -0.10
C ASN A 247 14.43 18.85 -0.70
N LEU A 248 15.22 18.60 -1.73
CA LEU A 248 15.29 17.27 -2.38
C LEU A 248 15.69 16.17 -1.38
N TYR A 249 16.60 16.50 -0.45
CA TYR A 249 17.05 15.57 0.59
C TYR A 249 16.67 16.07 1.99
N PRO A 250 16.36 15.16 2.93
CA PRO A 250 16.02 15.51 4.28
C PRO A 250 17.24 16.03 5.07
N LYS A 251 16.97 16.74 6.17
CA LYS A 251 18.01 17.10 7.12
C LYS A 251 18.50 15.84 7.84
N PRO A 252 19.82 15.52 7.79
CA PRO A 252 20.36 14.33 8.43
C PRO A 252 20.21 14.33 9.94
N SER A 253 19.95 13.15 10.51
CA SER A 253 20.05 12.87 11.94
C SER A 253 20.27 11.39 12.17
N SER A 254 20.85 11.01 13.31
CA SER A 254 21.00 9.60 13.69
C SER A 254 19.65 8.88 13.83
N THR A 255 18.61 9.58 14.26
CA THR A 255 17.24 9.05 14.33
C THR A 255 16.69 8.77 12.94
N LEU A 256 16.95 9.64 11.96
CA LEU A 256 16.50 9.42 10.57
C LEU A 256 17.27 8.26 9.92
N GLU A 257 18.60 8.15 10.17
CA GLU A 257 19.39 7.00 9.71
C GLU A 257 18.82 5.68 10.25
N ALA A 258 18.59 5.58 11.56
CA ALA A 258 18.00 4.38 12.18
C ALA A 258 16.58 4.08 11.66
N SER A 259 15.81 5.12 11.35
CA SER A 259 14.48 5.00 10.75
C SER A 259 14.55 4.46 9.32
N TYR A 260 15.52 4.91 8.53
CA TYR A 260 15.74 4.42 7.17
C TYR A 260 16.23 2.97 7.16
N GLU A 261 17.11 2.60 8.10
CA GLU A 261 17.55 1.21 8.32
C GLU A 261 16.36 0.30 8.63
N THR A 262 15.48 0.73 9.55
CA THR A 262 14.27 0.01 9.92
C THR A 262 13.31 -0.12 8.74
N LEU A 263 13.00 0.97 8.06
CA LEU A 263 12.05 0.96 6.94
C LEU A 263 12.55 0.08 5.79
N LEU A 264 13.84 0.14 5.46
CA LEU A 264 14.41 -0.68 4.40
C LEU A 264 14.36 -2.18 4.75
N PHE A 265 14.63 -2.55 6.02
CA PHE A 265 14.43 -3.91 6.51
C PHE A 265 12.99 -4.39 6.37
N GLU A 266 12.02 -3.55 6.72
CA GLU A 266 10.59 -3.85 6.60
C GLU A 266 10.16 -4.03 5.12
N LEU A 267 10.67 -3.18 4.21
CA LEU A 267 10.40 -3.25 2.78
C LEU A 267 10.96 -4.55 2.15
N VAL A 268 12.19 -4.92 2.48
CA VAL A 268 12.79 -6.20 2.04
C VAL A 268 11.92 -7.37 2.46
N ASN A 269 11.44 -7.41 3.69
CA ASN A 269 10.59 -8.50 4.16
C ASN A 269 9.18 -8.48 3.55
N ALA A 270 8.63 -7.29 3.30
CA ALA A 270 7.38 -7.16 2.56
C ALA A 270 7.51 -7.69 1.13
N GLU A 271 8.60 -7.35 0.44
CA GLU A 271 8.90 -7.88 -0.90
C GLU A 271 9.06 -9.39 -0.89
N ARG A 272 9.86 -9.92 0.03
CA ARG A 272 10.04 -11.37 0.18
C ARG A 272 8.71 -12.09 0.38
N LYS A 273 7.79 -11.49 1.14
CA LYS A 273 6.44 -12.04 1.32
C LYS A 273 5.62 -12.02 0.04
N VAL A 274 5.70 -10.93 -0.75
CA VAL A 274 5.06 -10.85 -2.07
C VAL A 274 5.59 -11.92 -3.02
N GLN A 275 6.91 -12.17 -2.99
CA GLN A 275 7.59 -13.19 -3.82
C GLN A 275 7.45 -14.63 -3.27
N GLY A 276 6.72 -14.83 -2.17
CA GLY A 276 6.47 -16.16 -1.59
C GLY A 276 7.67 -16.80 -0.89
N VAL A 277 8.70 -16.02 -0.54
CA VAL A 277 9.89 -16.50 0.18
C VAL A 277 9.84 -16.14 1.66
N SER A 278 10.59 -16.89 2.50
CA SER A 278 10.61 -16.67 3.95
C SER A 278 11.21 -15.31 4.30
N VAL A 279 10.64 -14.64 5.31
CA VAL A 279 11.16 -13.37 5.84
C VAL A 279 12.51 -13.59 6.54
N LEU A 280 13.33 -12.53 6.54
CA LEU A 280 14.64 -12.52 7.18
C LEU A 280 14.53 -12.00 8.62
N GLN A 281 15.37 -12.52 9.50
CA GLN A 281 15.52 -12.01 10.86
C GLN A 281 16.48 -10.82 10.88
N ASN A 282 16.14 -9.79 11.66
CA ASN A 282 17.05 -8.67 11.87
C ASN A 282 18.23 -9.10 12.76
N SER A 283 19.44 -8.67 12.40
CA SER A 283 20.64 -8.88 13.20
C SER A 283 21.38 -7.57 13.42
N SER A 284 21.39 -7.09 14.64
CA SER A 284 22.09 -5.87 15.03
C SER A 284 23.60 -5.93 14.75
N LYS A 285 24.18 -7.13 14.84
CA LYS A 285 25.60 -7.34 14.55
C LYS A 285 25.92 -7.14 13.07
N ILE A 286 25.07 -7.67 12.18
CA ILE A 286 25.20 -7.47 10.73
C ILE A 286 24.90 -6.01 10.38
N ALA A 287 23.85 -5.41 10.97
CA ALA A 287 23.50 -4.00 10.76
C ALA A 287 24.66 -3.06 11.15
N ALA A 288 25.41 -3.36 12.21
CA ALA A 288 26.56 -2.56 12.60
C ALA A 288 27.69 -2.60 11.54
N VAL A 289 27.90 -3.74 10.86
CA VAL A 289 28.86 -3.84 9.74
C VAL A 289 28.34 -3.05 8.53
N ALA A 290 27.08 -3.23 8.16
CA ALA A 290 26.44 -2.50 7.07
C ALA A 290 26.50 -0.98 7.28
N LYS A 291 26.18 -0.50 8.49
CA LYS A 291 26.25 0.93 8.85
C LYS A 291 27.66 1.51 8.74
N LYS A 292 28.67 0.76 9.19
CA LYS A 292 30.08 1.19 9.04
C LYS A 292 30.46 1.35 7.58
N HIS A 293 30.01 0.46 6.69
CA HIS A 293 30.31 0.56 5.27
C HIS A 293 29.58 1.73 4.61
N SER A 294 28.28 1.93 4.88
CA SER A 294 27.55 3.12 4.41
C SER A 294 28.23 4.42 4.87
N ALA A 295 28.70 4.47 6.12
CA ALA A 295 29.41 5.63 6.66
C ALA A 295 30.80 5.79 6.03
N ASP A 296 31.51 4.69 5.73
CA ASP A 296 32.81 4.73 5.08
C ASP A 296 32.71 5.24 3.64
N MET A 297 31.75 4.72 2.86
CA MET A 297 31.47 5.21 1.53
C MET A 297 31.15 6.70 1.51
N GLY A 298 30.24 7.14 2.40
CA GLY A 298 29.81 8.52 2.46
C GLY A 298 30.91 9.50 2.92
N LYS A 299 31.69 9.13 3.94
CA LYS A 299 32.77 9.98 4.48
C LYS A 299 33.93 10.12 3.51
N ASN A 300 34.24 9.07 2.77
CA ASN A 300 35.38 9.01 1.87
C ASN A 300 34.99 9.23 0.40
N ASN A 301 33.72 9.55 0.14
CA ASN A 301 33.17 9.90 -1.17
C ASN A 301 33.47 8.85 -2.26
N TYR A 302 33.15 7.58 -1.98
CA TYR A 302 33.22 6.50 -2.93
C TYR A 302 31.92 5.65 -2.88
N PHE A 303 31.71 4.85 -3.91
CA PHE A 303 30.59 3.92 -3.99
C PHE A 303 31.06 2.60 -4.61
N ASN A 304 31.35 1.63 -3.77
CA ASN A 304 31.87 0.32 -4.18
C ASN A 304 31.59 -0.71 -3.07
N HIS A 305 31.47 -1.98 -3.46
CA HIS A 305 31.42 -3.11 -2.53
C HIS A 305 32.71 -3.26 -1.72
N ASP A 306 33.87 -3.11 -2.33
CA ASP A 306 35.14 -3.12 -1.63
C ASP A 306 35.44 -1.74 -1.03
N ASN A 307 35.94 -1.71 0.20
CA ASN A 307 36.33 -0.45 0.82
C ASN A 307 37.72 0.02 0.34
N LEU A 308 38.12 1.23 0.70
CA LEU A 308 39.40 1.82 0.28
C LEU A 308 40.63 1.08 0.81
N LYS A 309 40.46 0.11 1.72
CA LYS A 309 41.52 -0.79 2.20
C LYS A 309 41.58 -2.10 1.42
N GLY A 310 40.68 -2.30 0.45
CA GLY A 310 40.54 -3.53 -0.30
C GLY A 310 39.75 -4.63 0.43
N GLU A 311 39.08 -4.31 1.54
CA GLU A 311 38.24 -5.28 2.25
C GLU A 311 36.89 -5.46 1.51
N SER A 312 36.62 -6.69 1.12
CA SER A 312 35.32 -7.09 0.55
C SER A 312 34.19 -7.07 1.60
N PRO A 313 32.94 -7.19 1.21
CA PRO A 313 31.82 -7.38 2.14
C PRO A 313 32.03 -8.55 3.10
N PHE A 314 32.63 -9.62 2.61
CA PHE A 314 32.89 -10.84 3.39
C PHE A 314 33.99 -10.62 4.44
N ASP A 315 35.03 -9.87 4.10
CA ASP A 315 36.09 -9.50 5.04
C ASP A 315 35.54 -8.59 6.13
N ARG A 316 34.71 -7.61 5.76
CA ARG A 316 34.08 -6.71 6.75
C ARG A 316 33.16 -7.45 7.70
N LEU A 317 32.35 -8.42 7.20
CA LEU A 317 31.51 -9.29 8.04
C LEU A 317 32.34 -10.12 9.00
N ALA A 318 33.40 -10.79 8.50
CA ALA A 318 34.30 -11.58 9.31
C ALA A 318 35.01 -10.73 10.37
N ASN A 319 35.59 -9.58 9.99
CA ASN A 319 36.22 -8.62 10.90
C ASN A 319 35.24 -8.06 11.94
N GLY A 320 33.94 -7.96 11.59
CA GLY A 320 32.83 -7.65 12.51
C GLY A 320 32.46 -8.83 13.41
N GLY A 321 33.13 -9.98 13.30
CA GLY A 321 32.88 -11.20 14.07
C GLY A 321 31.57 -11.90 13.66
N VAL A 322 31.02 -11.61 12.47
CA VAL A 322 29.84 -12.30 11.92
C VAL A 322 30.29 -13.60 11.29
N GLN A 323 29.73 -14.72 11.74
CA GLN A 323 29.94 -16.02 11.11
C GLN A 323 28.82 -16.27 10.09
N PHE A 324 29.21 -16.83 8.95
CA PHE A 324 28.24 -17.14 7.88
C PHE A 324 28.75 -18.28 6.99
N ARG A 325 27.80 -18.99 6.39
CA ARG A 325 28.03 -19.96 5.31
C ARG A 325 27.75 -19.32 3.94
N ASN A 326 26.75 -18.47 3.88
CA ASN A 326 26.40 -17.68 2.70
C ASN A 326 26.26 -16.22 3.11
N ALA A 327 26.79 -15.34 2.28
CA ALA A 327 26.62 -13.90 2.45
C ALA A 327 26.40 -13.21 1.09
N GLY A 328 25.76 -12.06 1.11
CA GLY A 328 25.57 -11.18 -0.02
C GLY A 328 25.40 -9.74 0.44
N GLU A 329 25.69 -8.81 -0.43
CA GLU A 329 25.56 -7.38 -0.15
C GLU A 329 24.86 -6.67 -1.29
N ASN A 330 23.95 -5.75 -0.93
CA ASN A 330 23.45 -4.70 -1.82
C ASN A 330 23.91 -3.35 -1.28
N ILE A 331 24.24 -2.43 -2.17
CA ILE A 331 24.49 -1.03 -1.84
C ILE A 331 23.67 -0.13 -2.74
N ALA A 332 23.21 1.01 -2.20
CA ALA A 332 22.53 2.06 -2.94
C ALA A 332 22.92 3.44 -2.41
N MET A 333 22.84 4.47 -3.24
CA MET A 333 23.10 5.85 -2.83
C MET A 333 22.24 6.85 -3.60
N GLY A 334 21.98 8.00 -2.99
CA GLY A 334 21.35 9.14 -3.65
C GLY A 334 19.82 9.08 -3.74
N TYR A 335 19.18 8.00 -3.34
CA TYR A 335 17.72 7.90 -3.27
C TYR A 335 17.20 8.68 -2.06
N THR A 336 16.20 9.54 -2.27
CA THR A 336 15.69 10.47 -1.25
C THR A 336 15.11 9.78 -0.02
N ASN A 337 14.59 8.57 -0.18
CA ASN A 337 14.02 7.77 0.90
C ASN A 337 14.14 6.25 0.60
N PRO A 338 13.89 5.38 1.59
CA PRO A 338 14.00 3.93 1.43
C PRO A 338 13.04 3.30 0.41
N TYR A 339 11.89 3.92 0.11
CA TYR A 339 10.96 3.38 -0.88
C TYR A 339 11.60 3.36 -2.27
N PHE A 340 12.16 4.49 -2.71
CA PHE A 340 12.84 4.60 -4.00
C PHE A 340 14.09 3.73 -4.05
N ALA A 341 14.88 3.66 -2.95
CA ALA A 341 16.05 2.81 -2.89
C ALA A 341 15.69 1.32 -3.05
N HIS A 342 14.68 0.85 -2.32
CA HIS A 342 14.22 -0.53 -2.37
C HIS A 342 13.69 -0.92 -3.76
N GLU A 343 12.82 -0.11 -4.34
CA GLU A 343 12.24 -0.42 -5.65
C GLU A 343 13.29 -0.39 -6.77
N ALA A 344 14.29 0.50 -6.69
CA ALA A 344 15.42 0.50 -7.63
C ALA A 344 16.32 -0.74 -7.44
N LEU A 345 16.59 -1.16 -6.20
CA LEU A 345 17.30 -2.41 -5.94
C LEU A 345 16.54 -3.63 -6.51
N MET A 346 15.22 -3.63 -6.43
CA MET A 346 14.38 -4.68 -7.01
C MET A 346 14.41 -4.66 -8.55
N ASN A 347 14.61 -3.52 -9.19
CA ASN A 347 14.74 -3.41 -10.65
C ASN A 347 16.15 -3.74 -11.15
N SER A 348 17.13 -3.89 -10.27
CA SER A 348 18.46 -4.41 -10.61
C SER A 348 18.53 -5.93 -10.35
N LEU A 349 18.74 -6.74 -11.39
CA LEU A 349 18.75 -8.21 -11.30
C LEU A 349 19.74 -8.75 -10.26
N GLY A 350 20.93 -8.13 -10.15
CA GLY A 350 21.93 -8.52 -9.15
C GLY A 350 21.44 -8.33 -7.73
N HIS A 351 20.92 -7.14 -7.43
CA HIS A 351 20.41 -6.80 -6.11
C HIS A 351 19.11 -7.55 -5.78
N ARG A 352 18.19 -7.68 -6.74
CA ARG A 352 16.96 -8.47 -6.62
C ARG A 352 17.26 -9.91 -6.21
N LYS A 353 18.27 -10.56 -6.81
CA LYS A 353 18.67 -11.92 -6.46
C LYS A 353 19.03 -12.06 -4.98
N ASN A 354 19.68 -11.07 -4.37
CA ASN A 354 19.97 -11.09 -2.95
C ASN A 354 18.67 -10.92 -2.13
N ILE A 355 17.83 -9.95 -2.46
CA ILE A 355 16.58 -9.65 -1.73
C ILE A 355 15.65 -10.87 -1.68
N VAL A 356 15.47 -11.59 -2.78
CA VAL A 356 14.52 -12.73 -2.87
C VAL A 356 15.17 -14.10 -2.69
N SER A 357 16.48 -14.16 -2.36
CA SER A 357 17.21 -15.42 -2.20
C SER A 357 16.71 -16.23 -1.01
N THR A 358 16.49 -17.52 -1.21
CA THR A 358 16.21 -18.48 -0.13
C THR A 358 17.48 -18.93 0.60
N ALA A 359 18.66 -18.54 0.10
CA ALA A 359 19.94 -18.88 0.70
C ALA A 359 20.26 -18.10 1.97
N TYR A 360 19.50 -17.04 2.27
CA TYR A 360 19.73 -16.17 3.44
C TYR A 360 18.60 -16.30 4.45
N THR A 361 18.93 -16.10 5.74
CA THR A 361 17.98 -16.15 6.86
C THR A 361 18.03 -14.90 7.74
N GLN A 362 19.06 -14.07 7.61
CA GLN A 362 19.25 -12.84 8.37
C GLN A 362 19.64 -11.68 7.45
N LEU A 363 19.28 -10.49 7.89
CA LEU A 363 19.57 -9.23 7.23
C LEU A 363 20.01 -8.19 8.27
N GLY A 364 21.06 -7.43 7.94
CA GLY A 364 21.42 -6.20 8.61
C GLY A 364 21.45 -5.05 7.62
N VAL A 365 20.79 -3.97 7.95
CA VAL A 365 20.71 -2.76 7.12
C VAL A 365 21.50 -1.65 7.80
N GLY A 366 22.27 -0.88 7.01
CA GLY A 366 22.95 0.33 7.42
C GLY A 366 22.61 1.50 6.52
N ALA A 367 22.36 2.67 7.11
CA ALA A 367 22.17 3.92 6.39
C ALA A 367 23.07 5.01 6.98
N HIS A 368 23.59 5.89 6.11
CA HIS A 368 24.37 7.05 6.51
C HIS A 368 24.17 8.20 5.53
N PHE A 369 23.96 9.40 6.05
CA PHE A 369 23.86 10.61 5.22
C PHE A 369 25.22 11.29 5.11
N ALA A 370 25.71 11.45 3.90
CA ALA A 370 26.95 12.17 3.63
C ALA A 370 26.72 13.48 2.88
N LYS A 371 27.56 14.46 3.14
CA LYS A 371 27.48 15.78 2.49
C LYS A 371 27.71 15.65 0.99
N TRP A 372 26.87 16.28 0.21
CA TRP A 372 26.94 16.36 -1.25
C TRP A 372 26.68 17.79 -1.71
N THR A 373 26.90 18.07 -2.99
CA THR A 373 26.77 19.44 -3.56
C THR A 373 25.44 20.12 -3.26
N TYR A 374 24.33 19.36 -3.29
CA TYR A 374 22.97 19.89 -3.12
C TYR A 374 22.29 19.42 -1.82
N GLY A 375 23.07 19.11 -0.79
CA GLY A 375 22.55 18.65 0.50
C GLY A 375 23.31 17.47 1.07
N SER A 376 22.61 16.58 1.76
CA SER A 376 23.18 15.33 2.27
C SER A 376 22.43 14.16 1.68
N ILE A 377 23.14 13.33 0.92
CA ILE A 377 22.56 12.13 0.29
C ILE A 377 22.73 10.90 1.17
N PRO A 378 21.74 10.00 1.20
CA PRO A 378 21.88 8.74 1.93
C PRO A 378 22.68 7.69 1.13
N TYR A 379 23.50 6.96 1.85
CA TYR A 379 24.14 5.71 1.44
C TYR A 379 23.48 4.57 2.19
N TYR A 380 23.17 3.49 1.51
CA TYR A 380 22.52 2.30 2.06
C TYR A 380 23.38 1.06 1.83
N THR A 381 23.41 0.18 2.81
CA THR A 381 24.03 -1.17 2.71
C THR A 381 23.07 -2.19 3.31
N GLU A 382 22.79 -3.23 2.56
CA GLU A 382 22.04 -4.41 3.00
C GLU A 382 23.00 -5.61 3.00
N ASN A 383 23.27 -6.18 4.18
CA ASN A 383 24.06 -7.40 4.30
C ASN A 383 23.17 -8.59 4.64
N PHE A 384 23.11 -9.53 3.72
CA PHE A 384 22.33 -10.77 3.83
C PHE A 384 23.24 -11.92 4.25
N ILE A 385 22.82 -12.72 5.23
CA ILE A 385 23.59 -13.90 5.61
C ILE A 385 22.73 -15.11 5.90
N LYS A 386 23.38 -16.27 5.84
CA LYS A 386 22.99 -17.51 6.52
C LYS A 386 24.16 -17.92 7.43
N PRO A 387 23.92 -18.04 8.75
CA PRO A 387 24.93 -18.52 9.70
C PRO A 387 25.45 -19.93 9.38
#